data_b028229ccbf796acaf1769b542e91cc4
#
_entry.id   b028229ccbf796acaf1769b542e91cc4
#
_cell.length_a   1.000
_cell.length_b   1.000
_cell.length_c   1.000
_cell.angle_alpha   90.00
_cell.angle_beta   90.00
_cell.angle_gamma   90.00
#
_symmetry.space_group_name_H-M   'P 1'
#
loop_
_entity.id
_entity.type
_entity.pdbx_description
1 polymer ?
#
loop_
_entity_poly.entity_id
_entity_poly.type
_entity_poly.pdbx_seq_one_letter_code
_entity_poly.pdbx_strand_id
1 'polypeptide(L)'
;MILTESTMKYILTFILSFLSFLVCSQNITITDIPTIDQLPVNAIHRVFRDSEGYMWYGTVNGLCRDDGYHVKVFRSDIDTPGLLEDNLVECIAEDKKGNIWFGTDKGVYILDKSDYSVHPMDRERLKNIPVMYLYATSDGYMWLSYRSILAKYDINGQLVKEYPLRNKYGRTTISGFCESRNHEIIISVWNGRVYHLDKEKDEFVPYPDKMRRQNPTVMVQDNEQDYFWLATWGDGVVRFDPSAPEDSMFVYSEIPVNAAGEEDGVILSLVQDDKLGYIWLTTGHDFMSLQIQPDKTLKQLKFQTGLLPVNHMLVEVLKGRGCLWVSAFDRPSFIVHLMDNMTKDYALPALADRVNRSPAVMALCDDGDGMMWMMQER
;
A
#
# COMPACT_ATOMS: atom_id res chain seq x y z
N MET A 1 54.38 -0.99 -26.20
CA MET A 1 54.47 -0.79 -24.74
C MET A 1 53.45 -1.78 -24.14
N ILE A 2 53.95 -2.91 -23.64
CA ILE A 2 53.12 -3.98 -23.11
C ILE A 2 52.83 -3.63 -21.66
N LEU A 3 51.55 -3.38 -21.35
CA LEU A 3 51.11 -3.15 -19.98
C LEU A 3 51.42 -4.42 -19.14
N THR A 4 52.00 -4.24 -17.98
CA THR A 4 52.29 -5.37 -17.10
C THR A 4 50.99 -5.95 -16.52
N GLU A 5 50.98 -7.25 -16.25
CA GLU A 5 49.81 -7.97 -15.69
C GLU A 5 49.25 -7.30 -14.42
N SER A 6 50.13 -6.70 -13.62
CA SER A 6 49.77 -5.89 -12.46
C SER A 6 48.96 -4.65 -12.83
N THR A 7 49.40 -3.91 -13.85
CA THR A 7 48.71 -2.68 -14.31
C THR A 7 47.35 -3.02 -14.87
N MET A 8 47.19 -4.14 -15.56
CA MET A 8 45.93 -4.62 -16.11
C MET A 8 44.95 -5.04 -15.02
N LYS A 9 45.44 -5.64 -13.93
CA LYS A 9 44.60 -5.93 -12.72
C LYS A 9 44.07 -4.66 -12.06
N TYR A 10 44.92 -3.66 -11.90
CA TYR A 10 44.47 -2.36 -11.30
C TYR A 10 43.48 -1.63 -12.19
N ILE A 11 43.65 -1.64 -13.52
CA ILE A 11 42.71 -1.08 -14.46
C ILE A 11 41.41 -1.84 -14.44
N LEU A 12 41.44 -3.18 -14.39
CA LEU A 12 40.23 -4.02 -14.32
C LEU A 12 39.48 -3.81 -12.98
N THR A 13 40.21 -3.70 -11.86
CA THR A 13 39.63 -3.41 -10.55
C THR A 13 39.03 -2.00 -10.52
N PHE A 14 39.70 -1.02 -11.14
CA PHE A 14 39.21 0.33 -11.26
C PHE A 14 37.95 0.43 -12.17
N ILE A 15 37.93 -0.27 -13.30
CA ILE A 15 36.77 -0.37 -14.18
C ILE A 15 35.61 -1.12 -13.48
N LEU A 16 35.88 -2.20 -12.75
CA LEU A 16 34.88 -2.92 -11.95
C LEU A 16 34.35 -2.06 -10.80
N SER A 17 35.21 -1.28 -10.15
CA SER A 17 34.75 -0.35 -9.11
C SER A 17 34.00 0.85 -9.71
N PHE A 18 34.33 1.28 -10.94
CA PHE A 18 33.57 2.32 -11.64
C PHE A 18 32.24 1.82 -12.20
N LEU A 19 32.16 0.55 -12.62
CA LEU A 19 30.91 -0.11 -13.01
C LEU A 19 29.98 -0.36 -11.82
N SER A 20 30.52 -0.53 -10.59
CA SER A 20 29.71 -0.60 -9.37
C SER A 20 29.17 0.78 -8.94
N PHE A 21 29.65 1.88 -9.52
CA PHE A 21 29.12 3.24 -9.33
C PHE A 21 28.03 3.63 -10.36
N LEU A 22 27.77 2.80 -11.35
CA LEU A 22 26.49 2.84 -12.05
C LEU A 22 25.39 2.29 -11.14
N VAL A 23 25.20 2.92 -10.00
CA VAL A 23 23.97 2.82 -9.23
C VAL A 23 22.89 3.21 -10.21
N CYS A 24 22.06 2.26 -10.61
CA CYS A 24 20.83 2.48 -11.31
C CYS A 24 19.99 3.42 -10.42
N SER A 25 20.14 4.72 -10.62
CA SER A 25 19.19 5.69 -10.09
C SER A 25 17.89 5.38 -10.81
N GLN A 26 16.96 4.73 -10.13
CA GLN A 26 15.61 4.59 -10.68
C GLN A 26 15.04 5.98 -10.86
N ASN A 27 14.70 6.32 -12.10
CA ASN A 27 13.96 7.52 -12.38
C ASN A 27 12.51 7.27 -11.98
N ILE A 28 12.11 7.75 -10.81
CA ILE A 28 10.71 7.84 -10.43
C ILE A 28 10.18 9.20 -10.88
N THR A 29 8.96 9.22 -11.38
CA THR A 29 8.24 10.47 -11.68
C THR A 29 7.08 10.60 -10.72
N ILE A 30 6.89 11.79 -10.17
CA ILE A 30 5.78 12.11 -9.28
C ILE A 30 4.81 13.00 -10.02
N THR A 31 3.53 12.67 -9.95
CA THR A 31 2.43 13.49 -10.49
C THR A 31 1.35 13.64 -9.45
N ASP A 32 0.63 14.75 -9.53
CA ASP A 32 -0.59 14.90 -8.76
C ASP A 32 -1.65 13.91 -9.23
N ILE A 33 -2.60 13.58 -8.36
CA ILE A 33 -3.79 12.84 -8.75
C ILE A 33 -4.58 13.73 -9.71
N PRO A 34 -4.90 13.30 -10.95
CA PRO A 34 -5.51 14.17 -11.97
C PRO A 34 -6.83 14.82 -11.53
N THR A 35 -7.55 14.17 -10.64
CA THR A 35 -8.87 14.57 -10.14
C THR A 35 -8.82 15.20 -8.74
N ILE A 36 -7.63 15.54 -8.23
CA ILE A 36 -7.42 16.01 -6.84
C ILE A 36 -8.27 17.24 -6.52
N ASP A 37 -8.44 18.15 -7.47
CA ASP A 37 -9.22 19.38 -7.30
C ASP A 37 -10.74 19.15 -7.20
N GLN A 38 -11.22 17.96 -7.54
CA GLN A 38 -12.61 17.55 -7.41
C GLN A 38 -12.92 16.92 -6.05
N LEU A 39 -11.89 16.62 -5.25
CA LEU A 39 -12.09 16.07 -3.91
C LEU A 39 -12.62 17.16 -2.96
N PRO A 40 -13.48 16.81 -2.02
CA PRO A 40 -14.03 17.76 -1.04
C PRO A 40 -12.96 18.30 -0.09
N VAL A 41 -11.84 17.60 0.04
CA VAL A 41 -10.65 17.96 0.82
C VAL A 41 -9.43 17.27 0.23
N ASN A 42 -8.26 17.87 0.37
CA ASN A 42 -7.01 17.32 -0.17
C ASN A 42 -6.36 16.25 0.72
N ALA A 43 -6.81 16.15 1.99
CA ALA A 43 -6.33 15.14 2.94
C ALA A 43 -7.06 13.81 2.70
N ILE A 44 -6.32 12.81 2.26
CA ILE A 44 -6.81 11.45 2.03
C ILE A 44 -6.28 10.56 3.14
N HIS A 45 -7.17 9.94 3.90
CA HIS A 45 -6.83 9.00 4.99
C HIS A 45 -6.62 7.59 4.47
N ARG A 46 -7.41 7.18 3.47
CA ARG A 46 -7.35 5.85 2.87
C ARG A 46 -7.45 5.90 1.37
N VAL A 47 -6.67 5.05 0.73
CA VAL A 47 -6.71 4.82 -0.70
C VAL A 47 -7.04 3.36 -0.95
N PHE A 48 -8.05 3.09 -1.75
CA PHE A 48 -8.47 1.75 -2.09
C PHE A 48 -8.76 1.65 -3.58
N ARG A 49 -8.37 0.55 -4.20
CA ARG A 49 -8.71 0.25 -5.59
C ARG A 49 -9.64 -0.94 -5.63
N ASP A 50 -10.83 -0.76 -6.22
CA ASP A 50 -11.77 -1.85 -6.33
C ASP A 50 -11.44 -2.82 -7.48
N SER A 51 -12.18 -3.92 -7.55
CA SER A 51 -12.01 -4.98 -8.55
C SER A 51 -12.28 -4.51 -9.99
N GLU A 52 -13.05 -3.44 -10.18
CA GLU A 52 -13.34 -2.82 -11.47
C GLU A 52 -12.26 -1.81 -11.88
N GLY A 53 -11.35 -1.45 -10.95
CA GLY A 53 -10.23 -0.56 -11.18
C GLY A 53 -10.47 0.89 -10.80
N TYR A 54 -11.63 1.23 -10.26
CA TYR A 54 -11.90 2.57 -9.72
C TYR A 54 -11.10 2.82 -8.44
N MET A 55 -10.70 4.07 -8.28
CA MET A 55 -10.06 4.51 -7.04
C MET A 55 -11.09 5.04 -6.06
N TRP A 56 -10.92 4.66 -4.80
CA TRP A 56 -11.76 5.12 -3.70
C TRP A 56 -10.88 5.83 -2.68
N TYR A 57 -11.34 6.97 -2.21
CA TYR A 57 -10.64 7.76 -1.21
C TYR A 57 -11.51 7.97 0.02
N GLY A 58 -11.00 7.54 1.15
CA GLY A 58 -11.56 7.89 2.46
C GLY A 58 -11.01 9.23 2.90
N THR A 59 -11.87 10.18 3.15
CA THR A 59 -11.50 11.53 3.56
C THR A 59 -12.21 11.94 4.85
N VAL A 60 -11.83 13.06 5.45
CA VAL A 60 -12.58 13.66 6.58
C VAL A 60 -13.95 14.20 6.17
N ASN A 61 -14.24 14.27 4.88
CA ASN A 61 -15.48 14.85 4.36
C ASN A 61 -16.17 13.93 3.35
N GLY A 62 -16.18 12.63 3.61
CA GLY A 62 -16.90 11.62 2.87
C GLY A 62 -16.02 10.59 2.19
N LEU A 63 -16.70 9.61 1.61
CA LEU A 63 -16.12 8.61 0.71
C LEU A 63 -16.18 9.15 -0.72
N CYS A 64 -15.07 9.07 -1.45
CA CYS A 64 -14.97 9.53 -2.82
C CYS A 64 -14.68 8.36 -3.76
N ARG A 65 -15.38 8.26 -4.88
CA ARG A 65 -15.10 7.34 -6.00
C ARG A 65 -14.57 8.12 -7.18
N ASP A 66 -13.41 7.73 -7.65
CA ASP A 66 -12.71 8.35 -8.78
C ASP A 66 -12.65 7.38 -9.96
N ASP A 67 -13.11 7.81 -11.13
CA ASP A 67 -13.04 7.05 -12.39
C ASP A 67 -11.92 7.53 -13.32
N GLY A 68 -11.05 8.41 -12.81
CA GLY A 68 -9.96 9.04 -13.54
C GLY A 68 -10.34 10.34 -14.27
N TYR A 69 -11.63 10.66 -14.35
CA TYR A 69 -12.16 11.87 -14.98
C TYR A 69 -13.05 12.67 -14.02
N HIS A 70 -13.85 11.98 -13.23
CA HIS A 70 -14.82 12.57 -12.32
C HIS A 70 -14.76 11.91 -10.95
N VAL A 71 -14.98 12.72 -9.91
CA VAL A 71 -15.10 12.25 -8.55
C VAL A 71 -16.56 12.33 -8.09
N LYS A 72 -17.11 11.18 -7.68
CA LYS A 72 -18.39 11.11 -7.00
C LYS A 72 -18.18 11.05 -5.49
N VAL A 73 -18.81 11.95 -4.75
CA VAL A 73 -18.68 12.07 -3.30
C VAL A 73 -19.93 11.55 -2.60
N PHE A 74 -19.74 10.71 -1.60
CA PHE A 74 -20.78 10.18 -0.72
C PHE A 74 -20.56 10.75 0.68
N ARG A 75 -21.42 11.67 1.10
CA ARG A 75 -21.33 12.34 2.41
C ARG A 75 -22.71 12.81 2.84
N SER A 76 -22.84 13.12 4.11
CA SER A 76 -24.01 13.84 4.60
C SER A 76 -23.78 15.35 4.43
N ASP A 77 -24.64 16.00 3.68
CA ASP A 77 -24.66 17.45 3.46
C ASP A 77 -26.10 17.96 3.27
N ILE A 78 -26.27 19.17 2.71
CA ILE A 78 -27.58 19.78 2.48
C ILE A 78 -28.42 18.98 1.47
N ASP A 79 -27.77 18.42 0.44
CA ASP A 79 -28.44 17.70 -0.65
C ASP A 79 -28.76 16.25 -0.25
N THR A 80 -27.92 15.67 0.63
CA THR A 80 -28.05 14.28 1.12
C THR A 80 -28.02 14.22 2.66
N PRO A 81 -28.98 14.87 3.35
CA PRO A 81 -28.97 14.95 4.80
C PRO A 81 -29.17 13.57 5.43
N GLY A 82 -28.25 13.19 6.31
CA GLY A 82 -28.34 11.93 7.04
C GLY A 82 -27.90 10.69 6.24
N LEU A 83 -27.27 10.85 5.09
CA LEU A 83 -26.67 9.73 4.34
C LEU A 83 -25.66 8.99 5.21
N LEU A 84 -24.79 9.72 5.89
CA LEU A 84 -23.83 9.22 6.89
C LEU A 84 -24.10 9.90 8.24
N GLU A 85 -23.84 9.20 9.34
CA GLU A 85 -23.87 9.83 10.69
C GLU A 85 -22.56 10.58 10.98
N ASP A 86 -21.48 10.25 10.26
CA ASP A 86 -20.19 10.92 10.27
C ASP A 86 -19.52 10.83 8.89
N ASN A 87 -18.90 11.91 8.46
CA ASN A 87 -18.25 11.98 7.16
C ASN A 87 -16.78 11.55 7.17
N LEU A 88 -16.17 11.31 8.34
CA LEU A 88 -14.80 10.84 8.45
C LEU A 88 -14.72 9.35 8.07
N VAL A 89 -14.11 9.04 6.94
CA VAL A 89 -13.93 7.66 6.45
C VAL A 89 -12.53 7.17 6.78
N GLU A 90 -12.45 6.15 7.65
CA GLU A 90 -11.20 5.63 8.20
C GLU A 90 -10.70 4.36 7.51
N CYS A 91 -11.57 3.56 6.94
CA CYS A 91 -11.22 2.31 6.27
C CYS A 91 -12.19 1.97 5.16
N ILE A 92 -11.71 1.24 4.14
CA ILE A 92 -12.47 0.85 2.96
C ILE A 92 -12.08 -0.59 2.60
N ALA A 93 -13.06 -1.40 2.21
CA ALA A 93 -12.85 -2.73 1.65
C ALA A 93 -13.97 -3.06 0.64
N GLU A 94 -13.71 -3.99 -0.27
CA GLU A 94 -14.71 -4.51 -1.22
C GLU A 94 -15.07 -5.94 -0.85
N ASP A 95 -16.36 -6.26 -0.82
CA ASP A 95 -16.84 -7.61 -0.60
C ASP A 95 -16.86 -8.43 -1.91
N LYS A 96 -17.12 -9.72 -1.81
CA LYS A 96 -17.20 -10.61 -2.99
C LYS A 96 -18.38 -10.34 -3.93
N LYS A 97 -19.35 -9.53 -3.54
CA LYS A 97 -20.44 -9.06 -4.40
C LYS A 97 -20.07 -7.79 -5.15
N GLY A 98 -18.90 -7.19 -4.82
CA GLY A 98 -18.46 -5.92 -5.35
C GLY A 98 -19.00 -4.70 -4.60
N ASN A 99 -19.66 -4.87 -3.45
CA ASN A 99 -20.07 -3.74 -2.62
C ASN A 99 -18.88 -3.15 -1.88
N ILE A 100 -18.91 -1.85 -1.68
CA ILE A 100 -17.89 -1.15 -0.90
C ILE A 100 -18.35 -1.02 0.55
N TRP A 101 -17.58 -1.61 1.45
CA TRP A 101 -17.74 -1.43 2.88
C TRP A 101 -16.79 -0.34 3.35
N PHE A 102 -17.27 0.59 4.15
CA PHE A 102 -16.42 1.64 4.70
C PHE A 102 -16.79 1.97 6.15
N GLY A 103 -15.75 2.17 6.94
CA GLY A 103 -15.86 2.48 8.35
C GLY A 103 -15.70 3.97 8.61
N THR A 104 -16.47 4.47 9.56
CA THR A 104 -16.44 5.85 10.05
C THR A 104 -16.30 5.87 11.57
N ASP A 105 -16.18 7.04 12.17
CA ASP A 105 -16.22 7.22 13.63
C ASP A 105 -17.56 6.81 14.26
N LYS A 106 -18.62 6.65 13.45
CA LYS A 106 -19.97 6.32 13.94
C LYS A 106 -20.56 5.04 13.37
N GLY A 107 -19.72 4.16 12.84
CA GLY A 107 -20.14 2.84 12.37
C GLY A 107 -19.61 2.47 11.01
N VAL A 108 -20.21 1.42 10.45
CA VAL A 108 -19.87 0.89 9.11
C VAL A 108 -21.06 1.05 8.18
N TYR A 109 -20.75 1.33 6.95
CA TYR A 109 -21.73 1.47 5.85
C TYR A 109 -21.35 0.53 4.71
N ILE A 110 -22.35 0.07 3.99
CA ILE A 110 -22.23 -0.70 2.76
C ILE A 110 -22.79 0.15 1.63
N LEU A 111 -21.98 0.35 0.59
CA LEU A 111 -22.38 1.02 -0.65
C LEU A 111 -22.57 -0.04 -1.73
N ASP A 112 -23.78 -0.17 -2.26
CA ASP A 112 -24.07 -1.00 -3.43
C ASP A 112 -23.61 -0.25 -4.70
N LYS A 113 -22.66 -0.82 -5.44
CA LYS A 113 -22.14 -0.18 -6.66
C LYS A 113 -23.15 -0.17 -7.81
N SER A 114 -24.20 -0.99 -7.77
CA SER A 114 -25.19 -1.08 -8.85
C SER A 114 -26.10 0.14 -8.92
N ASP A 115 -26.45 0.72 -7.78
CA ASP A 115 -27.33 1.89 -7.69
C ASP A 115 -26.76 3.03 -6.84
N TYR A 116 -25.60 2.80 -6.23
CA TYR A 116 -24.94 3.73 -5.30
C TYR A 116 -25.73 4.03 -4.03
N SER A 117 -26.63 3.14 -3.65
CA SER A 117 -27.30 3.24 -2.35
C SER A 117 -26.31 2.94 -1.21
N VAL A 118 -26.44 3.67 -0.11
CA VAL A 118 -25.60 3.53 1.07
C VAL A 118 -26.46 3.15 2.26
N HIS A 119 -26.10 2.08 2.93
CA HIS A 119 -26.84 1.54 4.06
C HIS A 119 -25.94 1.33 5.27
N PRO A 120 -26.37 1.74 6.48
CA PRO A 120 -25.63 1.42 7.70
C PRO A 120 -25.70 -0.09 7.99
N MET A 121 -24.59 -0.68 8.40
CA MET A 121 -24.45 -2.08 8.73
C MET A 121 -24.49 -2.28 10.25
N ASP A 122 -25.18 -3.33 10.74
CA ASP A 122 -25.30 -3.71 12.16
C ASP A 122 -25.47 -2.51 13.11
N ARG A 123 -26.47 -1.69 12.84
CA ARG A 123 -26.69 -0.41 13.52
C ARG A 123 -26.90 -0.56 15.03
N GLU A 124 -27.42 -1.70 15.47
CA GLU A 124 -27.62 -1.96 16.90
C GLU A 124 -26.29 -2.08 17.64
N ARG A 125 -25.29 -2.71 17.01
CA ARG A 125 -23.98 -2.97 17.61
C ARG A 125 -22.97 -1.86 17.33
N LEU A 126 -22.94 -1.34 16.12
CA LEU A 126 -21.87 -0.45 15.64
C LEU A 126 -22.23 1.04 15.65
N LYS A 127 -23.47 1.41 15.99
CA LYS A 127 -23.85 2.83 16.07
C LYS A 127 -22.99 3.60 17.07
N ASN A 128 -22.41 4.72 16.62
CA ASN A 128 -21.47 5.54 17.38
C ASN A 128 -20.23 4.80 17.86
N ILE A 129 -19.78 3.80 17.10
CA ILE A 129 -18.56 3.04 17.35
C ILE A 129 -17.58 3.31 16.21
N PRO A 130 -16.40 3.87 16.49
CA PRO A 130 -15.34 3.99 15.49
C PRO A 130 -14.89 2.64 14.98
N VAL A 131 -14.81 2.51 13.64
CA VAL A 131 -14.28 1.33 12.96
C VAL A 131 -13.11 1.75 12.10
N MET A 132 -11.91 1.37 12.54
CA MET A 132 -10.64 1.81 11.98
C MET A 132 -10.09 0.86 10.91
N TYR A 133 -10.56 -0.39 10.88
CA TYR A 133 -10.02 -1.42 10.00
C TYR A 133 -11.14 -2.30 9.45
N LEU A 134 -11.06 -2.53 8.14
CA LEU A 134 -11.91 -3.45 7.38
C LEU A 134 -11.02 -4.33 6.49
N TYR A 135 -11.31 -5.61 6.46
CA TYR A 135 -10.60 -6.58 5.63
C TYR A 135 -11.59 -7.57 5.02
N ALA A 136 -11.48 -7.79 3.71
CA ALA A 136 -12.20 -8.84 3.02
C ALA A 136 -11.30 -10.05 2.84
N THR A 137 -11.77 -11.24 3.23
CA THR A 137 -11.01 -12.47 3.05
C THR A 137 -11.49 -13.28 1.85
N SER A 138 -10.60 -14.12 1.33
CA SER A 138 -10.85 -14.93 0.13
C SER A 138 -12.00 -15.93 0.28
N ASP A 139 -12.36 -16.27 1.50
CA ASP A 139 -13.53 -17.11 1.82
C ASP A 139 -14.86 -16.32 1.84
N GLY A 140 -14.80 -15.00 1.64
CA GLY A 140 -15.96 -14.11 1.49
C GLY A 140 -16.48 -13.50 2.78
N TYR A 141 -15.75 -13.61 3.86
CA TYR A 141 -16.07 -12.91 5.08
C TYR A 141 -15.46 -11.52 5.11
N MET A 142 -16.14 -10.64 5.84
CA MET A 142 -15.66 -9.30 6.18
C MET A 142 -15.20 -9.29 7.63
N TRP A 143 -13.98 -8.81 7.83
CA TRP A 143 -13.42 -8.65 9.17
C TRP A 143 -13.31 -7.18 9.50
N LEU A 144 -13.73 -6.80 10.67
CA LEU A 144 -13.64 -5.40 11.12
C LEU A 144 -13.18 -5.31 12.58
N SER A 145 -12.44 -4.25 12.86
CA SER A 145 -11.95 -4.00 14.22
C SER A 145 -12.61 -2.78 14.82
N TYR A 146 -13.19 -2.96 15.99
CA TYR A 146 -13.79 -1.89 16.78
C TYR A 146 -13.50 -2.09 18.26
N ARG A 147 -13.26 -1.01 18.99
CA ARG A 147 -12.86 -1.04 20.40
C ARG A 147 -11.64 -1.94 20.59
N SER A 148 -11.82 -3.14 21.16
CA SER A 148 -10.76 -4.16 21.36
C SER A 148 -11.27 -5.52 20.89
N ILE A 149 -12.00 -5.53 19.79
CA ILE A 149 -12.64 -6.71 19.21
C ILE A 149 -12.29 -6.75 17.74
N LEU A 150 -11.89 -7.91 17.26
CA LEU A 150 -11.90 -8.25 15.83
C LEU A 150 -13.14 -9.09 15.58
N ALA A 151 -14.03 -8.63 14.73
CA ALA A 151 -15.30 -9.28 14.44
C ALA A 151 -15.34 -9.80 13.00
N LYS A 152 -15.86 -11.01 12.83
CA LYS A 152 -16.08 -11.66 11.55
C LYS A 152 -17.56 -11.57 11.18
N TYR A 153 -17.84 -11.03 10.01
CA TYR A 153 -19.18 -10.87 9.44
C TYR A 153 -19.30 -11.64 8.14
N ASP A 154 -20.49 -12.12 7.85
CA ASP A 154 -20.78 -12.64 6.52
C ASP A 154 -21.02 -11.51 5.50
N ILE A 155 -21.13 -11.88 4.23
CA ILE A 155 -21.35 -10.95 3.11
C ILE A 155 -22.72 -10.23 3.17
N ASN A 156 -23.63 -10.63 4.05
CA ASN A 156 -24.93 -9.98 4.25
C ASN A 156 -24.90 -9.04 5.48
N GLY A 157 -23.73 -8.85 6.09
CA GLY A 157 -23.57 -8.00 7.27
C GLY A 157 -24.06 -8.66 8.56
N GLN A 158 -24.17 -9.99 8.61
CA GLN A 158 -24.53 -10.71 9.84
C GLN A 158 -23.28 -11.09 10.61
N LEU A 159 -23.27 -10.79 11.91
CA LEU A 159 -22.17 -11.17 12.77
C LEU A 159 -22.05 -12.69 12.86
N VAL A 160 -20.85 -13.20 12.56
CA VAL A 160 -20.51 -14.62 12.72
C VAL A 160 -19.84 -14.87 14.06
N LYS A 161 -18.82 -14.08 14.39
CA LYS A 161 -18.07 -14.24 15.64
C LYS A 161 -17.28 -12.98 16.01
N GLU A 162 -17.08 -12.81 17.32
CA GLU A 162 -16.21 -11.79 17.89
C GLU A 162 -15.00 -12.43 18.58
N TYR A 163 -13.82 -11.83 18.33
CA TYR A 163 -12.56 -12.23 18.94
C TYR A 163 -12.03 -11.07 19.77
N PRO A 164 -12.12 -11.14 21.12
CA PRO A 164 -11.57 -10.08 21.97
C PRO A 164 -10.05 -10.01 21.87
N LEU A 165 -9.52 -8.81 21.62
CA LEU A 165 -8.09 -8.57 21.49
C LEU A 165 -7.49 -8.10 22.80
N ARG A 166 -6.35 -8.68 23.17
CA ARG A 166 -5.61 -8.33 24.39
C ARG A 166 -4.10 -8.33 24.13
N ASN A 167 -3.41 -7.45 24.80
CA ASN A 167 -1.95 -7.46 24.92
C ASN A 167 -1.56 -7.54 26.41
N LYS A 168 -0.28 -7.41 26.73
CA LYS A 168 0.23 -7.44 28.10
C LYS A 168 -0.30 -6.31 29.01
N TYR A 169 -0.85 -5.26 28.41
CA TYR A 169 -1.43 -4.12 29.14
C TYR A 169 -2.96 -4.19 29.26
N GLY A 170 -3.59 -5.22 28.69
CA GLY A 170 -5.03 -5.42 28.71
C GLY A 170 -5.66 -5.37 27.33
N ARG A 171 -6.70 -4.56 27.14
CA ARG A 171 -7.39 -4.42 25.85
C ARG A 171 -6.53 -3.68 24.85
N THR A 172 -6.55 -4.13 23.60
CA THR A 172 -5.79 -3.52 22.49
C THR A 172 -6.59 -3.53 21.20
N THR A 173 -6.05 -2.94 20.16
CA THR A 173 -6.60 -2.95 18.80
C THR A 173 -5.68 -3.70 17.86
N ILE A 174 -6.23 -4.14 16.73
CA ILE A 174 -5.44 -4.67 15.61
C ILE A 174 -4.54 -3.56 15.04
N SER A 175 -3.36 -3.94 14.60
CA SER A 175 -2.44 -3.05 13.88
C SER A 175 -2.10 -3.57 12.48
N GLY A 176 -2.21 -4.87 12.25
CA GLY A 176 -2.02 -5.48 10.94
C GLY A 176 -2.89 -6.72 10.78
N PHE A 177 -3.33 -6.95 9.55
CA PHE A 177 -4.11 -8.12 9.15
C PHE A 177 -3.58 -8.63 7.82
N CYS A 178 -3.39 -9.92 7.70
CA CYS A 178 -2.99 -10.54 6.45
C CYS A 178 -3.66 -11.91 6.32
N GLU A 179 -4.28 -12.16 5.17
CA GLU A 179 -4.59 -13.51 4.73
C GLU A 179 -3.43 -14.00 3.87
N SER A 180 -2.77 -15.06 4.30
CA SER A 180 -1.66 -15.65 3.55
C SER A 180 -2.14 -16.33 2.26
N ARG A 181 -1.22 -16.64 1.35
CA ARG A 181 -1.51 -17.45 0.15
C ARG A 181 -2.11 -18.82 0.47
N ASN A 182 -1.85 -19.34 1.67
CA ASN A 182 -2.41 -20.60 2.16
C ASN A 182 -3.72 -20.40 2.93
N HIS A 183 -4.34 -19.21 2.81
CA HIS A 183 -5.58 -18.86 3.50
C HIS A 183 -5.50 -18.94 5.03
N GLU A 184 -4.33 -18.69 5.58
CA GLU A 184 -4.15 -18.52 7.01
C GLU A 184 -4.37 -17.03 7.37
N ILE A 185 -5.14 -16.81 8.42
CA ILE A 185 -5.36 -15.46 8.94
C ILE A 185 -4.30 -15.18 10.00
N ILE A 186 -3.50 -14.16 9.73
CA ILE A 186 -2.46 -13.69 10.65
C ILE A 186 -2.76 -12.24 10.99
N ILE A 187 -2.71 -11.91 12.28
CA ILE A 187 -2.93 -10.55 12.77
C ILE A 187 -1.78 -10.10 13.67
N SER A 188 -1.55 -8.82 13.71
CA SER A 188 -0.75 -8.18 14.75
C SER A 188 -1.62 -7.24 15.57
N VAL A 189 -1.28 -7.07 16.84
CA VAL A 189 -1.99 -6.15 17.74
C VAL A 189 -1.04 -5.09 18.26
N TRP A 190 -1.54 -3.88 18.45
CA TRP A 190 -0.76 -2.75 18.95
C TRP A 190 -0.20 -3.03 20.37
N ASN A 191 1.08 -2.73 20.58
CA ASN A 191 1.81 -3.07 21.80
C ASN A 191 1.67 -4.56 22.20
N GLY A 192 1.62 -5.44 21.21
CA GLY A 192 1.38 -6.86 21.39
C GLY A 192 2.16 -7.74 20.44
N ARG A 193 1.66 -8.94 20.24
CA ARG A 193 2.28 -9.99 19.44
C ARG A 193 1.65 -10.11 18.07
N VAL A 194 2.23 -10.98 17.25
CA VAL A 194 1.61 -11.54 16.06
C VAL A 194 0.87 -12.82 16.45
N TYR A 195 -0.30 -13.03 15.86
CA TYR A 195 -1.19 -14.16 16.12
C TYR A 195 -1.62 -14.80 14.81
N HIS A 196 -1.89 -16.10 14.82
CA HIS A 196 -2.58 -16.79 13.76
C HIS A 196 -3.94 -17.33 14.24
N LEU A 197 -4.88 -17.46 13.33
CA LEU A 197 -6.16 -18.11 13.62
C LEU A 197 -5.99 -19.63 13.57
N ASP A 198 -6.05 -20.27 14.74
CA ASP A 198 -6.19 -21.73 14.86
C ASP A 198 -7.61 -22.13 14.45
N LYS A 199 -7.75 -22.72 13.25
CA LYS A 199 -9.07 -23.08 12.67
C LYS A 199 -9.79 -24.19 13.43
N GLU A 200 -9.05 -25.05 14.15
CA GLU A 200 -9.65 -26.14 14.93
C GLU A 200 -10.27 -25.62 16.24
N LYS A 201 -9.55 -24.72 16.91
CA LYS A 201 -10.03 -24.08 18.14
C LYS A 201 -10.93 -22.88 17.87
N ASP A 202 -10.83 -22.34 16.64
CA ASP A 202 -11.46 -21.09 16.23
C ASP A 202 -11.09 -19.93 17.18
N GLU A 203 -9.78 -19.79 17.47
CA GLU A 203 -9.20 -18.81 18.36
C GLU A 203 -7.87 -18.26 17.80
N PHE A 204 -7.53 -17.02 18.12
CA PHE A 204 -6.23 -16.45 17.80
C PHE A 204 -5.17 -16.90 18.81
N VAL A 205 -4.18 -17.64 18.30
CA VAL A 205 -3.05 -18.16 19.07
C VAL A 205 -1.81 -17.29 18.81
N PRO A 206 -1.10 -16.81 19.86
CA PRO A 206 0.05 -15.97 19.67
C PRO A 206 1.27 -16.77 19.19
N TYR A 207 2.05 -16.19 18.29
CA TYR A 207 3.43 -16.62 18.04
C TYR A 207 4.34 -16.29 19.24
N PRO A 208 5.52 -16.93 19.35
CA PRO A 208 6.50 -16.64 20.40
C PRO A 208 6.81 -15.15 20.52
N ASP A 209 7.00 -14.68 21.76
CA ASP A 209 7.28 -13.27 22.06
C ASP A 209 8.75 -12.94 21.87
N LYS A 210 9.19 -12.86 20.62
CA LYS A 210 10.60 -12.63 20.24
C LYS A 210 10.83 -11.27 19.53
N MET A 211 9.79 -10.46 19.41
CA MET A 211 9.95 -9.09 18.89
C MET A 211 10.67 -8.21 19.91
N ARG A 212 11.64 -7.41 19.45
CA ARG A 212 12.37 -6.44 20.29
C ARG A 212 11.42 -5.41 20.93
N ARG A 213 10.60 -4.79 20.08
CA ARG A 213 9.50 -3.91 20.49
C ARG A 213 8.22 -4.50 19.94
N GLN A 214 7.18 -4.53 20.73
CA GLN A 214 5.90 -5.11 20.33
C GLN A 214 5.01 -4.06 19.67
N ASN A 215 5.51 -3.42 18.61
CA ASN A 215 4.89 -2.27 17.93
C ASN A 215 4.71 -2.50 16.42
N PRO A 216 4.15 -3.64 15.96
CA PRO A 216 3.86 -3.80 14.54
C PRO A 216 2.76 -2.83 14.10
N THR A 217 2.87 -2.27 12.89
CA THR A 217 1.89 -1.32 12.32
C THR A 217 1.16 -1.91 11.12
N VAL A 218 1.88 -2.51 10.19
CA VAL A 218 1.34 -3.12 8.97
C VAL A 218 2.07 -4.42 8.70
N MET A 219 1.39 -5.36 8.05
CA MET A 219 1.96 -6.64 7.65
C MET A 219 1.53 -6.99 6.23
N VAL A 220 2.49 -7.39 5.39
CA VAL A 220 2.23 -7.93 4.06
C VAL A 220 3.02 -9.22 3.85
N GLN A 221 2.44 -10.19 3.15
CA GLN A 221 3.19 -11.38 2.74
C GLN A 221 4.15 -11.04 1.61
N ASP A 222 5.36 -11.60 1.63
CA ASP A 222 6.30 -11.49 0.51
C ASP A 222 5.68 -12.08 -0.77
N ASN A 223 5.93 -11.45 -1.93
CA ASN A 223 5.30 -11.85 -3.19
C ASN A 223 5.65 -13.27 -3.64
N GLU A 224 6.83 -13.80 -3.25
CA GLU A 224 7.34 -15.10 -3.71
C GLU A 224 7.50 -16.11 -2.58
N GLN A 225 7.69 -15.66 -1.33
CA GLN A 225 8.05 -16.49 -0.20
C GLN A 225 6.91 -16.54 0.84
N ASP A 226 6.96 -17.50 1.75
CA ASP A 226 5.94 -17.70 2.79
C ASP A 226 6.19 -16.91 4.08
N TYR A 227 7.21 -16.05 4.10
CA TYR A 227 7.41 -15.10 5.19
C TYR A 227 6.69 -13.77 4.93
N PHE A 228 6.70 -12.90 5.93
CA PHE A 228 6.01 -11.62 5.92
C PHE A 228 6.97 -10.47 6.20
N TRP A 229 6.67 -9.31 5.64
CA TRP A 229 7.29 -8.05 5.98
C TRP A 229 6.38 -7.32 6.97
N LEU A 230 6.92 -7.06 8.16
CA LEU A 230 6.26 -6.29 9.22
C LEU A 230 6.83 -4.89 9.23
N ALA A 231 5.98 -3.89 9.08
CA ALA A 231 6.28 -2.52 9.46
C ALA A 231 6.17 -2.38 10.98
N THR A 232 6.98 -1.51 11.58
CA THR A 232 6.98 -1.31 13.03
C THR A 232 7.01 0.17 13.39
N TRP A 233 6.63 0.46 14.62
CA TRP A 233 6.78 1.78 15.21
C TRP A 233 8.10 1.86 15.96
N GLY A 234 9.20 2.11 15.23
CA GLY A 234 10.51 2.41 15.77
C GLY A 234 11.64 1.41 15.48
N ASP A 235 11.36 0.22 14.95
CA ASP A 235 12.38 -0.76 14.55
C ASP A 235 12.47 -0.96 13.01
N GLY A 236 11.85 -0.06 12.23
CA GLY A 236 11.85 -0.14 10.77
C GLY A 236 11.04 -1.33 10.24
N VAL A 237 11.59 -2.07 9.28
CA VAL A 237 10.97 -3.24 8.67
C VAL A 237 11.60 -4.52 9.20
N VAL A 238 10.75 -5.47 9.58
CA VAL A 238 11.14 -6.77 10.15
C VAL A 238 10.63 -7.88 9.24
N ARG A 239 11.48 -8.84 8.89
CA ARG A 239 11.04 -10.09 8.26
C ARG A 239 10.53 -11.04 9.34
N PHE A 240 9.29 -11.48 9.20
CA PHE A 240 8.65 -12.46 10.05
C PHE A 240 8.43 -13.76 9.28
N ASP A 241 9.08 -14.83 9.71
CA ASP A 241 8.96 -16.16 9.14
C ASP A 241 8.34 -17.12 10.16
N PRO A 242 7.03 -17.42 10.06
CA PRO A 242 6.34 -18.27 11.02
C PRO A 242 6.82 -19.72 11.01
N SER A 243 7.53 -20.17 9.96
CA SER A 243 8.07 -21.52 9.83
C SER A 243 9.49 -21.67 10.39
N ALA A 244 10.15 -20.54 10.66
CA ALA A 244 11.52 -20.54 11.17
C ALA A 244 11.58 -20.89 12.67
N PRO A 245 12.72 -21.40 13.17
CA PRO A 245 12.96 -21.55 14.61
C PRO A 245 12.70 -20.23 15.36
N GLU A 246 12.24 -20.32 16.62
CA GLU A 246 11.87 -19.15 17.44
C GLU A 246 12.92 -18.02 17.44
N ASP A 247 14.22 -18.38 17.51
CA ASP A 247 15.30 -17.40 17.59
C ASP A 247 15.61 -16.70 16.25
N SER A 248 15.11 -17.21 15.13
CA SER A 248 15.25 -16.66 13.78
C SER A 248 13.91 -16.27 13.13
N MET A 249 12.83 -16.37 13.87
CA MET A 249 11.48 -16.05 13.40
C MET A 249 11.33 -14.57 13.01
N PHE A 250 11.98 -13.67 13.73
CA PHE A 250 11.99 -12.23 13.47
C PHE A 250 13.39 -11.74 13.13
N VAL A 251 13.61 -11.30 11.89
CA VAL A 251 14.88 -10.78 11.42
C VAL A 251 14.74 -9.29 11.13
N TYR A 252 15.50 -8.48 11.87
CA TYR A 252 15.48 -7.03 11.79
C TYR A 252 16.40 -6.55 10.68
N SER A 253 15.90 -5.62 9.85
CA SER A 253 16.69 -4.87 8.90
C SER A 253 17.35 -3.65 9.56
N GLU A 254 18.25 -2.99 8.84
CA GLU A 254 18.71 -1.66 9.24
C GLU A 254 17.53 -0.69 9.25
N ILE A 255 17.52 0.22 10.23
CA ILE A 255 16.50 1.27 10.31
C ILE A 255 16.74 2.23 9.14
N PRO A 256 15.69 2.54 8.34
CA PRO A 256 15.81 3.48 7.25
C PRO A 256 16.23 4.87 7.74
N VAL A 257 16.92 5.61 6.88
CA VAL A 257 17.38 6.98 7.16
C VAL A 257 16.57 7.93 6.28
N ASN A 258 15.98 8.95 6.91
CA ASN A 258 15.22 9.98 6.21
C ASN A 258 16.12 10.91 5.37
N ALA A 259 15.53 11.84 4.62
CA ALA A 259 16.27 12.78 3.78
C ALA A 259 17.17 13.73 4.58
N ALA A 260 16.91 13.94 5.86
CA ALA A 260 17.77 14.73 6.76
C ALA A 260 18.98 13.94 7.29
N GLY A 261 19.05 12.63 7.02
CA GLY A 261 20.11 11.74 7.50
C GLY A 261 19.88 11.17 8.90
N GLU A 262 18.64 11.20 9.38
CA GLU A 262 18.25 10.70 10.69
C GLU A 262 17.53 9.34 10.55
N GLU A 263 17.71 8.44 11.52
CA GLU A 263 16.97 7.18 11.56
C GLU A 263 15.46 7.45 11.69
N ASP A 264 14.68 6.86 10.77
CA ASP A 264 13.23 6.94 10.76
C ASP A 264 12.61 5.53 10.74
N GLY A 265 12.53 4.96 11.93
CA GLY A 265 12.02 3.60 12.14
C GLY A 265 10.50 3.51 12.30
N VAL A 266 9.77 4.64 12.22
CA VAL A 266 8.31 4.69 12.33
C VAL A 266 7.69 4.48 10.95
N ILE A 267 7.35 3.24 10.62
CA ILE A 267 6.75 2.89 9.34
C ILE A 267 5.23 2.85 9.49
N LEU A 268 4.52 3.64 8.70
CA LEU A 268 3.06 3.74 8.75
C LEU A 268 2.37 2.82 7.75
N SER A 269 2.95 2.65 6.56
CA SER A 269 2.44 1.75 5.54
C SER A 269 3.58 1.18 4.72
N LEU A 270 3.39 0.00 4.15
CA LEU A 270 4.34 -0.62 3.23
C LEU A 270 3.63 -1.50 2.19
N VAL A 271 4.22 -1.56 1.01
CA VAL A 271 3.84 -2.51 -0.06
C VAL A 271 5.10 -3.05 -0.73
N GLN A 272 5.03 -4.28 -1.22
CA GLN A 272 6.05 -4.85 -2.09
C GLN A 272 5.61 -4.72 -3.55
N ASP A 273 6.50 -4.27 -4.44
CA ASP A 273 6.19 -4.26 -5.87
C ASP A 273 6.35 -5.67 -6.50
N ASP A 274 5.73 -5.86 -7.67
CA ASP A 274 5.68 -7.18 -8.32
C ASP A 274 6.91 -7.50 -9.18
N LYS A 275 7.72 -6.50 -9.55
CA LYS A 275 8.71 -6.66 -10.61
C LYS A 275 10.14 -6.35 -10.20
N LEU A 276 10.29 -5.40 -9.31
CA LEU A 276 11.58 -4.78 -9.03
C LEU A 276 12.25 -5.33 -7.77
N GLY A 277 11.52 -6.08 -6.94
CA GLY A 277 12.02 -6.61 -5.67
C GLY A 277 12.26 -5.51 -4.64
N TYR A 278 11.42 -4.48 -4.63
CA TYR A 278 11.47 -3.39 -3.66
C TYR A 278 10.28 -3.43 -2.71
N ILE A 279 10.53 -3.01 -1.49
CA ILE A 279 9.51 -2.61 -0.54
C ILE A 279 9.43 -1.09 -0.56
N TRP A 280 8.24 -0.56 -0.83
CA TRP A 280 7.93 0.85 -0.78
C TRP A 280 7.19 1.13 0.51
N LEU A 281 7.56 2.19 1.19
CA LEU A 281 7.03 2.48 2.51
C LEU A 281 6.84 3.98 2.74
N THR A 282 5.91 4.29 3.63
CA THR A 282 5.73 5.63 4.17
C THR A 282 6.12 5.65 5.64
N THR A 283 6.79 6.70 6.04
CA THR A 283 7.05 7.03 7.44
C THR A 283 6.19 8.23 7.85
N GLY A 284 6.30 8.67 9.09
CA GLY A 284 5.67 9.92 9.51
C GLY A 284 6.20 11.17 8.76
N HIS A 285 7.30 11.05 7.99
CA HIS A 285 8.00 12.17 7.40
C HIS A 285 8.37 11.98 5.93
N ASP A 286 8.60 10.74 5.48
CA ASP A 286 9.17 10.46 4.17
C ASP A 286 8.50 9.28 3.46
N PHE A 287 8.68 9.23 2.14
CA PHE A 287 8.43 8.08 1.29
C PHE A 287 9.77 7.44 0.88
N MET A 288 9.92 6.16 1.13
CA MET A 288 11.19 5.46 0.95
C MET A 288 11.03 4.14 0.20
N SER A 289 12.15 3.60 -0.28
CA SER A 289 12.20 2.23 -0.77
C SER A 289 13.38 1.45 -0.21
N LEU A 290 13.14 0.17 0.00
CA LEU A 290 14.12 -0.80 0.44
C LEU A 290 14.22 -1.90 -0.61
N GLN A 291 15.42 -2.17 -1.11
CA GLN A 291 15.68 -3.28 -2.03
C GLN A 291 15.84 -4.58 -1.27
N ILE A 292 15.11 -5.61 -1.67
CA ILE A 292 15.27 -6.96 -1.14
C ILE A 292 16.55 -7.55 -1.77
N GLN A 293 17.51 -7.92 -0.93
CA GLN A 293 18.76 -8.51 -1.34
C GLN A 293 18.64 -10.05 -1.51
N PRO A 294 19.54 -10.72 -2.25
CA PRO A 294 19.50 -12.18 -2.42
C PRO A 294 19.52 -12.97 -1.11
N ASP A 295 20.16 -12.43 -0.07
CA ASP A 295 20.18 -12.99 1.29
C ASP A 295 18.94 -12.65 2.13
N LYS A 296 17.94 -12.02 1.50
CA LYS A 296 16.67 -11.57 2.11
C LYS A 296 16.85 -10.48 3.17
N THR A 297 17.96 -9.78 3.17
CA THR A 297 18.13 -8.52 3.89
C THR A 297 17.57 -7.35 3.06
N LEU A 298 17.33 -6.21 3.70
CA LEU A 298 16.84 -5.00 3.05
C LEU A 298 17.95 -3.96 2.98
N LYS A 299 18.09 -3.32 1.83
CA LYS A 299 19.02 -2.20 1.62
C LYS A 299 18.25 -0.98 1.18
N GLN A 300 18.37 0.12 1.89
CA GLN A 300 17.76 1.38 1.50
C GLN A 300 18.39 1.91 0.21
N LEU A 301 17.54 2.33 -0.71
CA LEU A 301 17.96 3.02 -1.93
C LEU A 301 17.79 4.53 -1.72
N LYS A 302 18.82 5.28 -2.08
CA LYS A 302 18.75 6.73 -2.14
C LYS A 302 18.23 7.11 -3.53
N PHE A 303 17.04 7.68 -3.58
CA PHE A 303 16.55 8.33 -4.79
C PHE A 303 17.17 9.74 -4.92
N GLN A 304 17.32 10.21 -6.15
CA GLN A 304 17.49 11.65 -6.37
C GLN A 304 16.12 12.32 -6.18
N THR A 305 15.77 12.54 -4.93
CA THR A 305 14.43 12.99 -4.53
C THR A 305 14.33 14.51 -4.39
N GLY A 306 14.94 15.27 -5.26
CA GLY A 306 14.68 16.71 -5.30
C GLY A 306 13.19 17.08 -5.51
N LEU A 307 12.31 16.06 -5.62
CA LEU A 307 10.89 16.20 -5.87
C LEU A 307 10.01 15.67 -4.74
N LEU A 308 10.53 14.83 -3.82
CA LEU A 308 9.75 14.37 -2.68
C LEU A 308 9.75 15.44 -1.59
N PRO A 309 8.58 15.86 -1.15
CA PRO A 309 8.50 16.80 -0.03
C PRO A 309 8.90 16.09 1.24
N VAL A 310 9.92 16.59 1.88
CA VAL A 310 10.36 16.22 3.22
C VAL A 310 9.44 16.84 4.27
N ASN A 311 9.26 16.15 5.38
CA ASN A 311 8.49 16.59 6.56
C ASN A 311 6.97 16.70 6.34
N HIS A 312 6.37 15.77 5.59
CA HIS A 312 4.92 15.66 5.47
C HIS A 312 4.42 14.33 6.01
N MET A 313 3.26 14.34 6.64
CA MET A 313 2.63 13.15 7.18
C MET A 313 2.04 12.30 6.05
N LEU A 314 2.81 11.31 5.58
CA LEU A 314 2.38 10.33 4.59
C LEU A 314 1.72 9.16 5.31
N VAL A 315 0.49 8.83 4.93
CA VAL A 315 -0.35 7.89 5.69
C VAL A 315 -0.32 6.50 5.10
N GLU A 316 -0.46 6.38 3.78
CA GLU A 316 -0.62 5.10 3.12
C GLU A 316 0.07 5.06 1.76
N VAL A 317 0.56 3.88 1.37
CA VAL A 317 0.98 3.58 0.01
C VAL A 317 0.18 2.41 -0.52
N LEU A 318 -0.40 2.57 -1.71
CA LEU A 318 -1.17 1.55 -2.41
C LEU A 318 -0.51 1.23 -3.75
N LYS A 319 -0.36 -0.06 -4.04
CA LYS A 319 0.19 -0.53 -5.31
C LYS A 319 -0.85 -0.44 -6.42
N GLY A 320 -0.46 0.25 -7.52
CA GLY A 320 -1.18 0.29 -8.77
C GLY A 320 -0.49 -0.51 -9.89
N ARG A 321 -0.93 -0.37 -11.12
CA ARG A 321 -0.25 -0.93 -12.31
C ARG A 321 0.91 -0.01 -12.72
N GLY A 322 2.15 -0.37 -12.35
CA GLY A 322 3.34 0.43 -12.66
C GLY A 322 3.41 1.77 -11.94
N CYS A 323 2.61 1.97 -10.91
CA CYS A 323 2.62 3.17 -10.08
C CYS A 323 2.25 2.85 -8.64
N LEU A 324 2.51 3.81 -7.76
CA LEU A 324 2.12 3.78 -6.36
C LEU A 324 1.29 5.02 -6.05
N TRP A 325 0.19 4.83 -5.37
CA TRP A 325 -0.63 5.93 -4.83
C TRP A 325 -0.17 6.20 -3.42
N VAL A 326 0.22 7.43 -3.14
CA VAL A 326 0.71 7.83 -1.82
C VAL A 326 -0.24 8.87 -1.26
N SER A 327 -0.91 8.52 -0.16
CA SER A 327 -1.79 9.43 0.54
C SER A 327 -1.04 10.26 1.56
N ALA A 328 -1.45 11.50 1.72
CA ALA A 328 -0.89 12.45 2.66
C ALA A 328 -1.99 13.13 3.46
N PHE A 329 -1.71 13.41 4.74
CA PHE A 329 -2.67 14.05 5.64
C PHE A 329 -2.66 15.57 5.55
N ASP A 330 -1.47 16.15 5.37
CA ASP A 330 -1.23 17.61 5.46
C ASP A 330 -0.90 18.28 4.12
N ARG A 331 -1.02 17.52 3.02
CA ARG A 331 -0.76 17.99 1.65
C ARG A 331 -1.61 17.20 0.64
N PRO A 332 -1.70 17.62 -0.62
CA PRO A 332 -2.28 16.80 -1.67
C PRO A 332 -1.56 15.46 -1.82
N SER A 333 -2.34 14.39 -1.91
CA SER A 333 -1.85 13.05 -2.22
C SER A 333 -1.34 12.98 -3.67
N PHE A 334 -0.45 12.03 -3.98
CA PHE A 334 0.24 11.99 -5.26
C PHE A 334 0.44 10.57 -5.77
N ILE A 335 0.83 10.46 -7.03
CA ILE A 335 1.16 9.20 -7.71
C ILE A 335 2.66 9.17 -7.99
N VAL A 336 3.31 8.07 -7.61
CA VAL A 336 4.69 7.75 -7.96
C VAL A 336 4.67 6.76 -9.10
N HIS A 337 5.15 7.14 -10.26
CA HIS A 337 5.31 6.26 -11.41
C HIS A 337 6.63 5.51 -11.29
N LEU A 338 6.53 4.19 -11.26
CA LEU A 338 7.68 3.30 -11.26
C LEU A 338 8.14 3.12 -12.70
N MET A 339 9.03 3.99 -13.16
CA MET A 339 9.56 3.90 -14.50
C MET A 339 10.53 2.72 -14.58
N ASP A 340 10.09 1.58 -15.01
CA ASP A 340 10.93 0.70 -15.82
C ASP A 340 11.41 1.55 -16.99
N ASN A 341 12.69 1.56 -17.35
CA ASN A 341 13.33 2.31 -18.44
C ASN A 341 12.52 2.40 -19.76
N MET A 342 11.22 2.68 -19.71
CA MET A 342 10.23 2.59 -20.78
C MET A 342 9.84 3.92 -21.38
N THR A 343 10.70 4.93 -21.33
CA THR A 343 10.77 5.82 -22.49
C THR A 343 11.75 5.20 -23.48
N LYS A 344 11.33 4.16 -24.15
CA LYS A 344 11.92 3.86 -25.44
C LYS A 344 11.47 4.99 -26.33
N ASP A 345 12.36 5.93 -26.60
CA ASP A 345 12.19 6.84 -27.71
C ASP A 345 12.09 5.98 -28.97
N TYR A 346 10.88 5.69 -29.38
CA TYR A 346 10.64 5.13 -30.71
C TYR A 346 10.86 6.26 -31.68
N ALA A 347 12.12 6.48 -32.09
CA ALA A 347 12.39 7.19 -33.32
C ALA A 347 11.65 6.42 -34.42
N LEU A 348 10.55 6.98 -34.92
CA LEU A 348 9.82 6.44 -36.05
C LEU A 348 10.74 6.58 -37.28
N PRO A 349 11.40 5.48 -37.73
CA PRO A 349 12.26 5.60 -38.91
C PRO A 349 11.38 5.82 -40.11
N ALA A 350 11.74 6.76 -40.96
CA ALA A 350 11.33 6.92 -42.33
C ALA A 350 10.02 7.64 -42.70
N LEU A 351 9.27 8.23 -41.79
CA LEU A 351 8.18 9.16 -42.21
C LEU A 351 8.59 10.64 -42.13
N ALA A 352 9.68 10.94 -41.42
CA ALA A 352 10.19 12.31 -41.28
C ALA A 352 10.69 12.92 -42.61
N ASP A 353 11.06 12.11 -43.62
CA ASP A 353 11.62 12.61 -44.89
C ASP A 353 10.57 13.04 -45.91
N ARG A 354 9.28 12.85 -45.66
CA ARG A 354 8.26 13.15 -46.70
C ARG A 354 7.29 14.27 -46.38
N VAL A 355 7.23 14.74 -45.14
CA VAL A 355 6.31 15.84 -44.78
C VAL A 355 6.93 16.70 -43.67
N ASN A 356 7.04 17.99 -43.90
CA ASN A 356 7.47 19.03 -42.96
C ASN A 356 6.46 19.23 -41.78
N ARG A 357 5.78 18.18 -41.33
CA ARG A 357 4.86 18.18 -40.19
C ARG A 357 5.18 16.99 -39.32
N SER A 358 5.28 17.23 -38.00
CA SER A 358 5.35 16.16 -37.02
C SER A 358 4.11 15.28 -37.15
N PRO A 359 4.24 13.96 -37.35
CA PRO A 359 3.09 13.08 -37.47
C PRO A 359 2.31 13.10 -36.14
N ALA A 360 1.03 13.44 -36.23
CA ALA A 360 0.16 13.35 -35.06
C ALA A 360 -0.20 11.90 -34.80
N VAL A 361 0.00 11.45 -33.54
CA VAL A 361 -0.49 10.14 -33.07
C VAL A 361 -1.95 10.31 -32.71
N MET A 362 -2.83 9.60 -33.41
CA MET A 362 -4.28 9.70 -33.22
C MET A 362 -4.82 8.70 -32.21
N ALA A 363 -4.18 7.56 -32.07
CA ALA A 363 -4.56 6.52 -31.10
C ALA A 363 -3.40 5.61 -30.76
N LEU A 364 -3.39 5.14 -29.51
CA LEU A 364 -2.50 4.11 -29.00
C LEU A 364 -3.35 2.98 -28.41
N CYS A 365 -2.99 1.74 -28.67
CA CYS A 365 -3.63 0.56 -28.11
C CYS A 365 -2.57 -0.46 -27.72
N ASP A 366 -2.62 -0.90 -26.46
CA ASP A 366 -1.82 -2.00 -25.95
C ASP A 366 -2.59 -3.30 -26.16
N ASP A 367 -1.94 -4.33 -26.76
CA ASP A 367 -2.56 -5.65 -26.98
C ASP A 367 -2.46 -6.58 -25.76
N GLY A 368 -1.85 -6.12 -24.67
CA GLY A 368 -1.64 -6.90 -23.45
C GLY A 368 -0.48 -7.89 -23.50
N ASP A 369 0.10 -8.13 -24.70
CA ASP A 369 1.23 -9.04 -24.92
C ASP A 369 2.57 -8.30 -25.08
N GLY A 370 2.57 -6.99 -24.77
CA GLY A 370 3.75 -6.12 -24.81
C GLY A 370 3.98 -5.46 -26.17
N MET A 371 3.00 -5.51 -27.07
CA MET A 371 3.00 -4.77 -28.33
C MET A 371 2.08 -3.55 -28.23
N MET A 372 2.56 -2.41 -28.72
CA MET A 372 1.76 -1.19 -28.77
C MET A 372 1.41 -0.86 -30.21
N TRP A 373 0.14 -0.78 -30.51
CA TRP A 373 -0.40 -0.35 -31.79
C TRP A 373 -0.58 1.16 -31.83
N MET A 374 -0.13 1.78 -32.89
CA MET A 374 -0.17 3.23 -33.07
C MET A 374 -0.85 3.59 -34.40
N MET A 375 -1.86 4.45 -34.33
CA MET A 375 -2.51 5.01 -35.51
C MET A 375 -2.04 6.45 -35.72
N GLN A 376 -1.59 6.74 -36.93
CA GLN A 376 -1.15 8.08 -37.31
C GLN A 376 -2.10 8.67 -38.37
N GLU A 377 -2.25 9.98 -38.33
CA GLU A 377 -2.88 10.73 -39.42
C GLU A 377 -1.94 10.72 -40.66
N ARG A 378 -2.50 10.41 -41.84
CA ARG A 378 -1.77 10.42 -43.10
C ARG A 378 -1.67 11.82 -43.71
#